data_aa6cda584ba26545c730baf5aa950b8e
#
_entry.id   aa6cda584ba26545c730baf5aa950b8e
#
_cell.length_a   1.000
_cell.length_b   1.000
_cell.length_c   1.000
_cell.angle_alpha   90.00
_cell.angle_beta   90.00
_cell.angle_gamma   90.00
#
_symmetry.space_group_name_H-M   'P 1'
#
loop_
_entity.id
_entity.type
_entity.pdbx_description
1 polymer ?
#
loop_
_entity_poly.entity_id
_entity_poly.type
_entity_poly.pdbx_seq_one_letter_code
_entity_poly.pdbx_strand_id
1 'polypeptide(L)'
;HESAAALLRVGAIDKATMRKFDASCLVKTPDYKAVQIKKIRESAKVSQPIFAMYLNTSESTVQKWEAGTKKPSGMALKLLDIVHKHGLGVLA
;
A
#
# COMPACT_ATOMS: atom_id res chain seq x y z
N HIS A 1 1.70 20.20 -6.89
CA HIS A 1 1.07 20.72 -8.10
C HIS A 1 2.10 21.30 -9.05
N GLU A 2 3.13 21.86 -8.51
CA GLU A 2 4.26 22.30 -9.24
C GLU A 2 4.85 21.20 -10.12
N SER A 3 4.97 20.00 -9.55
CA SER A 3 5.50 18.87 -10.28
C SER A 3 4.58 18.45 -11.43
N ALA A 4 3.27 18.50 -11.24
CA ALA A 4 2.34 18.17 -12.31
C ALA A 4 2.44 19.18 -13.45
N ALA A 5 2.51 20.46 -13.13
CA ALA A 5 2.66 21.49 -14.13
C ALA A 5 4.01 21.38 -14.85
N ALA A 6 5.06 21.05 -14.11
CA ALA A 6 6.38 20.88 -14.68
C ALA A 6 6.42 19.71 -15.66
N LEU A 7 5.77 18.61 -15.33
CA LEU A 7 5.70 17.44 -16.19
C LEU A 7 4.99 17.76 -17.51
N LEU A 8 3.89 18.49 -17.42
CA LEU A 8 3.15 18.89 -18.61
C LEU A 8 3.96 19.85 -19.48
N ARG A 9 4.67 20.76 -18.84
CA ARG A 9 5.47 21.76 -19.52
C ARG A 9 6.65 21.16 -20.24
N VAL A 10 7.28 20.21 -19.61
CA VAL A 10 8.44 19.56 -20.20
C VAL A 10 8.06 18.84 -21.49
N GLY A 11 6.81 18.43 -21.60
CA GLY A 11 6.37 17.74 -22.80
C GLY A 11 7.00 16.37 -22.97
N ALA A 12 7.74 15.92 -21.96
CA ALA A 12 8.36 14.61 -21.99
C ALA A 12 7.31 13.52 -21.92
N ILE A 13 6.16 13.84 -21.36
CA ILE A 13 5.10 12.87 -21.15
C ILE A 13 3.87 13.38 -21.90
N ASP A 14 3.60 12.80 -23.05
CA ASP A 14 2.37 13.04 -23.77
C ASP A 14 1.28 12.09 -23.30
N LYS A 15 0.08 12.22 -23.85
CA LYS A 15 -1.05 11.41 -23.42
C LYS A 15 -0.83 9.92 -23.66
N ALA A 16 -0.19 9.57 -24.74
CA ALA A 16 0.07 8.17 -25.06
C ALA A 16 1.09 7.57 -24.09
N THR A 17 2.14 8.33 -23.79
CA THR A 17 3.14 7.90 -22.82
C THR A 17 2.54 7.77 -21.45
N MET A 18 1.71 8.72 -21.03
CA MET A 18 1.03 8.66 -19.74
C MET A 18 0.18 7.42 -19.63
N ARG A 19 -0.63 7.12 -20.64
CA ARG A 19 -1.49 5.94 -20.62
C ARG A 19 -0.69 4.65 -20.55
N LYS A 20 0.37 4.58 -21.32
CA LYS A 20 1.23 3.40 -21.32
C LYS A 20 1.89 3.21 -19.97
N PHE A 21 2.36 4.29 -19.38
CA PHE A 21 2.99 4.26 -18.07
C PHE A 21 1.98 3.84 -17.00
N ASP A 22 0.79 4.42 -17.02
CA ASP A 22 -0.27 4.07 -16.09
C ASP A 22 -0.63 2.59 -16.18
N ALA A 23 -0.77 2.08 -17.39
CA ALA A 23 -1.09 0.68 -17.59
C ALA A 23 -0.02 -0.24 -17.01
N SER A 24 1.25 0.13 -17.16
CA SER A 24 2.35 -0.66 -16.61
C SER A 24 2.45 -0.55 -15.10
N CYS A 25 1.97 0.57 -14.52
CA CYS A 25 1.99 0.78 -13.09
C CYS A 25 0.77 0.19 -12.39
N LEU A 26 -0.31 -0.05 -13.12
CA LEU A 26 -1.54 -0.58 -12.56
C LEU A 26 -1.48 -2.10 -12.43
N VAL A 27 -0.50 -2.57 -11.68
CA VAL A 27 -0.42 -3.97 -11.34
C VAL A 27 -1.47 -4.27 -10.30
N LYS A 28 -2.26 -5.30 -10.55
CA LYS A 28 -3.29 -5.70 -9.60
C LYS A 28 -2.64 -6.08 -8.27
N THR A 29 -3.08 -5.43 -7.20
CA THR A 29 -2.61 -5.74 -5.85
C THR A 29 -3.13 -7.10 -5.45
N PRO A 30 -2.28 -8.03 -5.02
CA PRO A 30 -2.75 -9.35 -4.61
C PRO A 30 -3.57 -9.26 -3.32
N ASP A 31 -4.51 -10.17 -3.18
CA ASP A 31 -5.24 -10.32 -1.93
C ASP A 31 -4.33 -10.97 -0.90
N TYR A 32 -4.39 -10.44 0.32
CA TYR A 32 -3.66 -11.02 1.44
C TYR A 32 -4.65 -11.69 2.39
N LYS A 33 -4.37 -12.93 2.72
CA LYS A 33 -5.13 -13.67 3.72
C LYS A 33 -4.73 -13.24 5.12
N ALA A 34 -5.59 -13.51 6.10
CA ALA A 34 -5.35 -13.13 7.48
C ALA A 34 -3.97 -13.57 7.97
N VAL A 35 -3.57 -14.78 7.67
CA VAL A 35 -2.29 -15.33 8.11
C VAL A 35 -1.11 -14.61 7.44
N GLN A 36 -1.30 -14.16 6.21
CA GLN A 36 -0.27 -13.42 5.49
C GLN A 36 -0.09 -12.01 6.07
N ILE A 37 -1.19 -11.36 6.41
CA ILE A 37 -1.16 -10.04 7.04
C ILE A 37 -0.41 -10.11 8.36
N LYS A 38 -0.71 -11.13 9.16
CA LYS A 38 0.00 -11.34 10.43
C LYS A 38 1.48 -11.55 10.20
N LYS A 39 1.86 -12.34 9.20
CA LYS A 39 3.27 -12.57 8.87
C LYS A 39 3.97 -11.30 8.44
N ILE A 40 3.31 -10.44 7.66
CA ILE A 40 3.86 -9.16 7.26
C ILE A 40 4.17 -8.32 8.51
N ARG A 41 3.22 -8.26 9.43
CA ARG A 41 3.41 -7.52 10.68
C ARG A 41 4.56 -8.10 11.51
N GLU A 42 4.58 -9.42 11.66
CA GLU A 42 5.61 -10.10 12.44
C GLU A 42 7.00 -9.94 11.83
N SER A 43 7.07 -9.94 10.50
CA SER A 43 8.33 -9.68 9.81
C SER A 43 8.85 -8.27 10.06
N ALA A 44 7.95 -7.33 10.25
CA ALA A 44 8.31 -5.96 10.61
C ALA A 44 8.62 -5.80 12.09
N LYS A 45 8.37 -6.84 12.90
CA LYS A 45 8.67 -6.88 14.34
C LYS A 45 7.95 -5.80 15.12
N VAL A 46 6.70 -5.55 14.79
CA VAL A 46 5.88 -4.55 15.48
C VAL A 46 4.61 -5.19 16.01
N SER A 47 4.05 -4.57 17.05
CA SER A 47 2.77 -4.97 17.61
C SER A 47 1.62 -4.50 16.73
N GLN A 48 0.41 -5.00 16.99
CA GLN A 48 -0.77 -4.59 16.25
C GLN A 48 -1.04 -3.09 16.36
N PRO A 49 -0.97 -2.46 17.55
CA PRO A 49 -1.18 -1.01 17.63
C PRO A 49 -0.16 -0.22 16.84
N ILE A 50 1.10 -0.62 16.87
CA ILE A 50 2.16 0.07 16.13
C ILE A 50 1.95 -0.10 14.64
N PHE A 51 1.62 -1.30 14.20
CA PHE A 51 1.33 -1.57 12.80
C PHE A 51 0.16 -0.72 12.31
N ALA A 52 -0.89 -0.62 13.13
CA ALA A 52 -2.04 0.23 12.82
C ALA A 52 -1.64 1.70 12.66
N MET A 53 -0.74 2.18 13.50
CA MET A 53 -0.26 3.56 13.41
C MET A 53 0.45 3.81 12.09
N TYR A 54 1.32 2.90 11.67
CA TYR A 54 2.02 3.05 10.39
C TYR A 54 1.06 3.05 9.21
N LEU A 55 -0.01 2.25 9.30
CA LEU A 55 -1.00 2.15 8.23
C LEU A 55 -2.11 3.19 8.35
N ASN A 56 -2.04 4.04 9.36
CA ASN A 56 -3.03 5.08 9.62
C ASN A 56 -4.43 4.50 9.76
N THR A 57 -4.54 3.44 10.54
CA THR A 57 -5.81 2.79 10.84
C THR A 57 -5.88 2.46 12.33
N SER A 58 -6.95 1.82 12.77
CA SER A 58 -7.12 1.47 14.18
C SER A 58 -6.59 0.06 14.45
N GLU A 59 -6.19 -0.16 15.70
CA GLU A 59 -5.77 -1.49 16.13
C GLU A 59 -6.90 -2.50 15.94
N SER A 60 -8.13 -2.10 16.22
CA SER A 60 -9.31 -2.94 16.02
C SER A 60 -9.41 -3.44 14.58
N THR A 61 -9.11 -2.58 13.62
CA THR A 61 -9.12 -2.95 12.21
C THR A 61 -8.05 -3.99 11.90
N VAL A 62 -6.85 -3.79 12.41
CA VAL A 62 -5.75 -4.76 12.21
C VAL A 62 -6.11 -6.10 12.84
N GLN A 63 -6.69 -6.08 14.04
CA GLN A 63 -7.14 -7.30 14.70
C GLN A 63 -8.14 -8.07 13.84
N LYS A 64 -9.09 -7.36 13.25
CA LYS A 64 -10.10 -7.98 12.39
C LYS A 64 -9.49 -8.57 11.12
N TRP A 65 -8.52 -7.89 10.54
CA TRP A 65 -7.80 -8.42 9.38
C TRP A 65 -7.09 -9.73 9.74
N GLU A 66 -6.41 -9.75 10.87
CA GLU A 66 -5.63 -10.93 11.28
C GLU A 66 -6.51 -12.06 11.80
N ALA A 67 -7.71 -11.73 12.26
CA ALA A 67 -8.71 -12.73 12.66
C ALA A 67 -9.50 -13.27 11.47
N GLY A 68 -9.41 -12.61 10.32
CA GLY A 68 -10.15 -13.04 9.14
C GLY A 68 -11.60 -12.56 9.11
N THR A 69 -12.01 -11.73 10.06
CA THR A 69 -13.40 -11.25 10.13
C THR A 69 -13.66 -10.05 9.22
N LYS A 70 -12.62 -9.40 8.75
CA LYS A 70 -12.72 -8.28 7.84
C LYS A 70 -11.55 -8.31 6.87
N LYS A 71 -11.83 -8.03 5.60
CA LYS A 71 -10.77 -7.96 4.60
C LYS A 71 -10.32 -6.52 4.41
N PRO A 72 -9.02 -6.29 4.17
CA PRO A 72 -8.54 -4.95 3.86
C PRO A 72 -9.16 -4.43 2.57
N SER A 73 -9.44 -3.13 2.55
CA SER A 73 -9.91 -2.46 1.34
C SER A 73 -8.76 -2.28 0.34
N GLY A 74 -9.08 -1.76 -0.84
CA GLY A 74 -8.08 -1.56 -1.88
C GLY A 74 -6.90 -0.71 -1.43
N MET A 75 -7.15 0.40 -0.72
CA MET A 75 -6.08 1.25 -0.19
C MET A 75 -5.23 0.50 0.83
N ALA A 76 -5.86 -0.23 1.71
CA ALA A 76 -5.16 -0.98 2.73
C ALA A 76 -4.34 -2.11 2.11
N LEU A 77 -4.88 -2.78 1.09
CA LEU A 77 -4.15 -3.81 0.36
C LEU A 77 -2.90 -3.24 -0.30
N LYS A 78 -2.99 -2.05 -0.87
CA LYS A 78 -1.85 -1.41 -1.49
C LYS A 78 -0.77 -1.10 -0.47
N LEU A 79 -1.16 -0.59 0.70
CA LEU A 79 -0.22 -0.31 1.78
C LEU A 79 0.43 -1.58 2.30
N LEU A 80 -0.34 -2.65 2.46
CA LEU A 80 0.19 -3.94 2.89
C LEU A 80 1.18 -4.49 1.88
N ASP A 81 0.90 -4.34 0.59
CA ASP A 81 1.79 -4.79 -0.46
C ASP A 81 3.11 -4.02 -0.43
N ILE A 82 3.05 -2.71 -0.23
CA ILE A 82 4.24 -1.87 -0.12
C ILE A 82 5.08 -2.30 1.09
N VAL A 83 4.44 -2.52 2.23
CA VAL A 83 5.14 -2.97 3.43
C VAL A 83 5.77 -4.34 3.23
N HIS A 84 5.06 -5.23 2.56
CA HIS A 84 5.56 -6.57 2.28
C HIS A 84 6.82 -6.53 1.43
N LYS A 85 6.85 -5.66 0.42
CA LYS A 85 7.97 -5.57 -0.53
C LYS A 85 9.12 -4.72 -0.01
N HIS A 86 8.82 -3.67 0.73
CA HIS A 86 9.80 -2.63 1.07
C HIS A 86 9.97 -2.38 2.57
N GLY A 87 9.16 -3.00 3.40
CA GLY A 87 9.22 -2.81 4.85
C GLY A 87 8.46 -1.57 5.32
N LEU A 88 8.27 -1.49 6.63
CA LEU A 88 7.51 -0.39 7.25
C LEU A 88 8.20 0.97 7.12
N GLY A 89 9.51 0.98 7.00
CA GLY A 89 10.26 2.22 6.92
C GLY A 89 9.80 3.16 5.82
N VAL A 90 9.24 2.60 4.75
CA VAL A 90 8.75 3.39 3.62
C VAL A 90 7.53 4.23 4.00
N LEU A 91 6.81 3.85 5.05
CA LEU A 91 5.63 4.56 5.53
C LEU A 91 5.94 5.55 6.67
N ALA A 92 7.16 5.56 7.14
CA ALA A 92 7.55 6.43 8.25
C ALA A 92 7.72 7.90 7.83
#